data_c40f4b277722a7874c71bf742af83179
#
_entry.id   c40f4b277722a7874c71bf742af83179
#
_cell.length_a   1.000
_cell.length_b   1.000
_cell.length_c   1.000
_cell.angle_alpha   90.00
_cell.angle_beta   90.00
_cell.angle_gamma   90.00
#
_symmetry.space_group_name_H-M   'P 1'
#
loop_
_entity.id
_entity.type
_entity.pdbx_description
1 polymer ?
#
loop_
_entity_poly.entity_id
_entity_poly.type
_entity_poly.pdbx_seq_one_letter_code
_entity_poly.pdbx_strand_id
1 'polypeptide(L)'
;VGAASADRLFGLVEQSGAKLVALRDTDQFGPYEAAPIFQALEVRIGGSTLEQRHRSRNFEVGAAVEQIAQAGAEYGAVAQGLNDAGVLHAGGSRPASIDQLAQDFVQDPNTDKRALTHSRADVAALNDAIRAKLDVANPARLEGRGDEQAVAGSIADLRIGDRIVLSEHYQMEGTRLRAGTALEVERRDEAGVVLRMGAGEEAQYLKLTNGASDFDYRFGFATTVHGSKGRTIDSVHMLATPGMSRGVFNTGTSLHRTELNVVLPTTPDNVERATRAILQTDDTARSVLDYGFE
;
A
#
# COMPACT_ATOMS: atom_id res chain seq x y z
N VAL A 1 -13.02 11.82 4.52
CA VAL A 1 -13.18 13.17 5.07
C VAL A 1 -13.97 13.02 6.36
N GLY A 2 -13.38 13.42 7.50
CA GLY A 2 -14.06 13.39 8.80
C GLY A 2 -15.01 14.58 8.97
N ALA A 3 -15.82 14.54 10.03
CA ALA A 3 -16.88 15.53 10.27
C ALA A 3 -16.37 16.99 10.29
N ALA A 4 -15.26 17.25 11.00
CA ALA A 4 -14.69 18.61 11.09
C ALA A 4 -14.17 19.14 9.75
N SER A 5 -13.56 18.28 8.93
CA SER A 5 -13.09 18.64 7.59
C SER A 5 -14.25 18.85 6.62
N ALA A 6 -15.33 18.08 6.76
CA ALA A 6 -16.55 18.24 5.97
C ALA A 6 -17.27 19.55 6.28
N ASP A 7 -17.39 19.92 7.55
CA ASP A 7 -17.99 21.18 7.99
C ASP A 7 -17.28 22.38 7.37
N ARG A 8 -15.94 22.40 7.42
CA ARG A 8 -15.14 23.44 6.76
C ARG A 8 -15.36 23.49 5.25
N LEU A 9 -15.42 22.30 4.59
CA LEU A 9 -15.65 22.20 3.16
C LEU A 9 -17.03 22.77 2.79
N PHE A 10 -18.07 22.40 3.53
CA PHE A 10 -19.43 22.87 3.28
C PHE A 10 -19.55 24.38 3.48
N GLY A 11 -18.91 24.93 4.52
CA GLY A 11 -18.85 26.39 4.72
C GLY A 11 -18.18 27.14 3.56
N LEU A 12 -17.10 26.59 3.00
CA LEU A 12 -16.45 27.18 1.82
C LEU A 12 -17.32 27.09 0.56
N VAL A 13 -18.01 25.97 0.36
CA VAL A 13 -18.92 25.77 -0.77
C VAL A 13 -20.10 26.75 -0.70
N GLU A 14 -20.69 26.91 0.49
CA GLU A 14 -21.77 27.86 0.73
C GLU A 14 -21.34 29.31 0.45
N GLN A 15 -20.19 29.76 1.00
CA GLN A 15 -19.64 31.08 0.80
C GLN A 15 -19.30 31.38 -0.66
N SER A 16 -18.82 30.39 -1.41
CA SER A 16 -18.42 30.58 -2.81
C SER A 16 -19.56 30.42 -3.80
N GLY A 17 -20.70 29.85 -3.40
CA GLY A 17 -21.79 29.47 -4.30
C GLY A 17 -21.40 28.34 -5.27
N ALA A 18 -20.33 27.57 -4.96
CA ALA A 18 -19.82 26.53 -5.81
C ALA A 18 -20.69 25.26 -5.75
N LYS A 19 -20.66 24.48 -6.83
CA LYS A 19 -21.26 23.13 -6.84
C LYS A 19 -20.29 22.12 -6.25
N LEU A 20 -20.74 21.32 -5.28
CA LEU A 20 -19.97 20.23 -4.71
C LEU A 20 -20.39 18.90 -5.37
N VAL A 21 -19.42 18.16 -5.89
CA VAL A 21 -19.58 16.77 -6.30
C VAL A 21 -18.75 15.91 -5.36
N ALA A 22 -19.41 15.05 -4.57
CA ALA A 22 -18.78 14.13 -3.65
C ALA A 22 -18.71 12.74 -4.27
N LEU A 23 -17.51 12.15 -4.33
CA LEU A 23 -17.29 10.78 -4.79
C LEU A 23 -16.85 9.94 -3.59
N ARG A 24 -17.43 8.76 -3.45
CA ARG A 24 -17.12 7.81 -2.39
C ARG A 24 -17.03 6.40 -2.97
N ASP A 25 -16.09 5.63 -2.45
CA ASP A 25 -16.04 4.19 -2.63
C ASP A 25 -16.53 3.54 -1.32
N THR A 26 -17.68 2.86 -1.37
CA THR A 26 -18.34 2.26 -0.22
C THR A 26 -17.61 1.03 0.29
N ASP A 27 -16.83 0.39 -0.57
CA ASP A 27 -16.19 -0.90 -0.36
C ASP A 27 -14.76 -0.76 0.14
N GLN A 28 -14.22 0.45 0.13
CA GLN A 28 -12.94 0.76 0.73
C GLN A 28 -13.13 1.20 2.20
N PHE A 29 -12.16 0.83 3.05
CA PHE A 29 -12.18 1.25 4.45
C PHE A 29 -12.29 2.76 4.61
N GLY A 30 -13.05 3.20 5.62
CA GLY A 30 -13.33 4.60 5.90
C GLY A 30 -12.13 5.40 6.41
N PRO A 31 -12.28 6.73 6.61
CA PRO A 31 -11.26 7.56 7.26
C PRO A 31 -11.09 7.15 8.72
N TYR A 32 -9.89 7.39 9.28
CA TYR A 32 -9.60 7.18 10.70
C TYR A 32 -10.43 8.08 11.64
N GLU A 33 -10.95 9.19 11.10
CA GLU A 33 -11.79 10.10 11.85
C GLU A 33 -13.23 9.56 11.93
N ALA A 34 -13.83 9.65 13.11
CA ALA A 34 -15.19 9.20 13.37
C ALA A 34 -16.23 9.86 12.45
N ALA A 35 -17.26 9.11 12.11
CA ALA A 35 -18.44 9.42 11.31
C ALA A 35 -18.19 9.59 9.79
N PRO A 36 -18.64 8.63 8.98
CA PRO A 36 -18.64 8.73 7.52
C PRO A 36 -19.74 9.68 7.04
N ILE A 37 -19.47 10.98 7.07
CA ILE A 37 -20.47 12.03 6.78
C ILE A 37 -21.08 11.88 5.38
N PHE A 38 -20.28 11.44 4.39
CA PHE A 38 -20.78 11.22 3.04
C PHE A 38 -21.76 10.03 2.94
N GLN A 39 -21.64 9.03 3.84
CA GLN A 39 -22.63 7.95 3.92
C GLN A 39 -23.97 8.46 4.46
N ALA A 40 -23.92 9.28 5.47
CA ALA A 40 -25.12 9.91 6.02
C ALA A 40 -25.80 10.86 5.02
N LEU A 41 -25.01 11.57 4.22
CA LEU A 41 -25.51 12.42 3.14
C LEU A 41 -26.14 11.59 2.01
N GLU A 42 -25.50 10.52 1.56
CA GLU A 42 -26.04 9.63 0.52
C GLU A 42 -27.40 9.08 0.89
N VAL A 43 -27.56 8.63 2.14
CA VAL A 43 -28.86 8.16 2.66
C VAL A 43 -29.93 9.26 2.61
N ARG A 44 -29.53 10.52 2.81
CA ARG A 44 -30.44 11.65 2.98
C ARG A 44 -30.78 12.36 1.68
N ILE A 45 -29.84 12.48 0.75
CA ILE A 45 -30.01 13.22 -0.51
C ILE A 45 -29.96 12.35 -1.76
N GLY A 46 -29.65 11.05 -1.59
CA GLY A 46 -29.47 10.11 -2.69
C GLY A 46 -28.12 10.26 -3.38
N GLY A 47 -27.84 9.36 -4.32
CA GLY A 47 -26.62 9.35 -5.11
C GLY A 47 -26.76 8.43 -6.32
N SER A 48 -25.78 8.46 -7.22
CA SER A 48 -25.65 7.52 -8.33
C SER A 48 -24.43 6.64 -8.08
N THR A 49 -24.60 5.32 -8.25
CA THR A 49 -23.52 4.34 -8.08
C THR A 49 -22.86 4.04 -9.42
N LEU A 50 -21.53 4.02 -9.45
CA LEU A 50 -20.75 3.53 -10.57
C LEU A 50 -20.42 2.05 -10.30
N GLU A 51 -21.02 1.15 -11.06
CA GLU A 51 -20.96 -0.29 -10.80
C GLU A 51 -19.73 -0.98 -11.43
N GLN A 52 -19.13 -0.40 -12.47
CA GLN A 52 -18.04 -1.05 -13.21
C GLN A 52 -16.66 -0.60 -12.72
N ARG A 53 -15.82 -1.59 -12.41
CA ARG A 53 -14.39 -1.41 -12.12
C ARG A 53 -13.57 -1.72 -13.37
N HIS A 54 -12.80 -0.75 -13.86
CA HIS A 54 -12.00 -0.89 -15.10
C HIS A 54 -10.49 -1.00 -14.83
N ARG A 55 -10.07 -1.22 -13.58
CA ARG A 55 -8.66 -1.16 -13.20
C ARG A 55 -7.90 -2.43 -13.59
N SER A 56 -8.45 -3.61 -13.30
CA SER A 56 -7.77 -4.88 -13.58
C SER A 56 -7.81 -5.22 -15.07
N ARG A 57 -6.65 -5.59 -15.63
CA ARG A 57 -6.51 -6.15 -16.99
C ARG A 57 -6.64 -7.67 -16.99
N ASN A 58 -6.47 -8.33 -15.84
CA ASN A 58 -6.76 -9.74 -15.67
C ASN A 58 -8.24 -9.90 -15.29
N PHE A 59 -9.05 -10.33 -16.24
CA PHE A 59 -10.51 -10.37 -16.07
C PHE A 59 -10.94 -11.36 -14.97
N GLU A 60 -10.31 -12.53 -14.87
CA GLU A 60 -10.67 -13.56 -13.87
C GLU A 60 -10.35 -13.08 -12.46
N VAL A 61 -9.13 -12.55 -12.25
CA VAL A 61 -8.73 -12.00 -10.97
C VAL A 61 -9.58 -10.78 -10.62
N GLY A 62 -9.83 -9.91 -11.58
CA GLY A 62 -10.68 -8.73 -11.40
C GLY A 62 -12.10 -9.10 -10.94
N ALA A 63 -12.71 -10.11 -11.56
CA ALA A 63 -14.04 -10.61 -11.18
C ALA A 63 -14.05 -11.23 -9.77
N ALA A 64 -13.03 -12.02 -9.41
CA ALA A 64 -12.90 -12.59 -8.07
C ALA A 64 -12.74 -11.51 -7.00
N VAL A 65 -11.95 -10.48 -7.26
CA VAL A 65 -11.76 -9.34 -6.34
C VAL A 65 -13.06 -8.52 -6.20
N GLU A 66 -13.82 -8.34 -7.27
CA GLU A 66 -15.09 -7.62 -7.22
C GLU A 66 -16.12 -8.30 -6.30
N GLN A 67 -16.12 -9.63 -6.23
CA GLN A 67 -16.97 -10.38 -5.33
C GLN A 67 -16.71 -10.08 -3.85
N ILE A 68 -15.50 -9.61 -3.47
CA ILE A 68 -15.20 -9.23 -2.07
C ILE A 68 -16.14 -8.12 -1.58
N ALA A 69 -16.39 -7.13 -2.43
CA ALA A 69 -17.27 -6.02 -2.11
C ALA A 69 -18.74 -6.44 -2.01
N GLN A 70 -19.15 -7.39 -2.87
CA GLN A 70 -20.53 -7.84 -3.02
C GLN A 70 -20.88 -9.00 -2.08
N ALA A 71 -19.90 -9.54 -1.33
CA ALA A 71 -19.98 -10.85 -0.68
C ALA A 71 -21.15 -11.05 0.32
N GLY A 72 -21.79 -10.00 0.82
CA GLY A 72 -22.86 -10.15 1.80
C GLY A 72 -22.47 -11.12 2.92
N ALA A 73 -23.09 -12.31 2.96
CA ALA A 73 -22.76 -13.39 3.88
C ALA A 73 -22.00 -14.56 3.25
N GLU A 74 -21.71 -14.50 1.94
CA GLU A 74 -21.14 -15.64 1.17
C GLU A 74 -19.60 -15.63 1.12
N TYR A 75 -18.95 -15.30 2.21
CA TYR A 75 -17.48 -15.18 2.29
C TYR A 75 -16.72 -16.47 1.94
N GLY A 76 -17.34 -17.63 2.09
CA GLY A 76 -16.76 -18.92 1.69
C GLY A 76 -16.59 -19.02 0.18
N ALA A 77 -17.65 -18.71 -0.59
CA ALA A 77 -17.61 -18.72 -2.05
C ALA A 77 -16.60 -17.71 -2.60
N VAL A 78 -16.48 -16.53 -1.99
CA VAL A 78 -15.49 -15.51 -2.38
C VAL A 78 -14.07 -16.01 -2.12
N ALA A 79 -13.80 -16.61 -0.96
CA ALA A 79 -12.48 -17.16 -0.66
C ALA A 79 -12.11 -18.27 -1.64
N GLN A 80 -13.05 -19.14 -1.99
CA GLN A 80 -12.86 -20.17 -3.01
C GLN A 80 -12.59 -19.56 -4.38
N GLY A 81 -13.38 -18.58 -4.82
CA GLY A 81 -13.18 -17.91 -6.11
C GLY A 81 -11.80 -17.24 -6.24
N LEU A 82 -11.29 -16.63 -5.16
CA LEU A 82 -9.93 -16.08 -5.13
C LEU A 82 -8.87 -17.19 -5.20
N ASN A 83 -9.10 -18.33 -4.55
CA ASN A 83 -8.21 -19.49 -4.61
C ASN A 83 -8.20 -20.11 -6.01
N ASP A 84 -9.36 -20.30 -6.62
CA ASP A 84 -9.51 -20.82 -7.98
C ASP A 84 -8.87 -19.92 -9.04
N ALA A 85 -8.91 -18.59 -8.83
CA ALA A 85 -8.19 -17.62 -9.64
C ALA A 85 -6.66 -17.62 -9.42
N GLY A 86 -6.15 -18.48 -8.53
CA GLY A 86 -4.72 -18.67 -8.28
C GLY A 86 -4.03 -17.49 -7.59
N VAL A 87 -4.78 -16.61 -6.93
CA VAL A 87 -4.21 -15.43 -6.25
C VAL A 87 -3.81 -15.68 -4.80
N LEU A 88 -4.30 -16.75 -4.16
CA LEU A 88 -4.05 -17.06 -2.75
C LEU A 88 -2.96 -18.09 -2.58
N HIS A 89 -1.95 -17.80 -1.76
CA HIS A 89 -0.81 -18.69 -1.51
C HIS A 89 -0.60 -18.89 -0.01
N ALA A 90 -0.32 -20.14 0.36
CA ALA A 90 0.04 -20.49 1.73
C ALA A 90 1.54 -20.30 1.96
N GLY A 91 1.94 -19.38 2.81
CA GLY A 91 3.33 -19.13 3.15
C GLY A 91 3.82 -19.82 4.43
N GLY A 92 2.95 -20.61 5.09
CA GLY A 92 3.29 -21.30 6.34
C GLY A 92 3.31 -20.37 7.56
N SER A 93 4.45 -20.25 8.23
CA SER A 93 4.61 -19.29 9.33
C SER A 93 4.70 -17.86 8.82
N ARG A 94 4.47 -16.87 9.71
CA ARG A 94 4.61 -15.44 9.31
C ARG A 94 6.01 -15.11 8.75
N PRO A 95 7.14 -15.53 9.35
CA PRO A 95 8.45 -15.33 8.75
C PRO A 95 8.60 -15.98 7.38
N ALA A 96 8.12 -17.21 7.21
CA ALA A 96 8.16 -17.91 5.92
C ALA A 96 7.30 -17.18 4.85
N SER A 97 6.14 -16.66 5.22
CA SER A 97 5.27 -15.88 4.32
C SER A 97 5.93 -14.57 3.88
N ILE A 98 6.67 -13.91 4.78
CA ILE A 98 7.45 -12.72 4.45
C ILE A 98 8.59 -13.06 3.48
N ASP A 99 9.30 -14.16 3.73
CA ASP A 99 10.40 -14.62 2.86
C ASP A 99 9.89 -15.02 1.47
N GLN A 100 8.77 -15.76 1.41
CA GLN A 100 8.09 -16.14 0.16
C GLN A 100 7.67 -14.91 -0.64
N LEU A 101 6.95 -13.97 0.00
CA LEU A 101 6.48 -12.78 -0.68
C LEU A 101 7.64 -11.89 -1.15
N ALA A 102 8.73 -11.81 -0.38
CA ALA A 102 9.93 -11.10 -0.80
C ALA A 102 10.61 -11.77 -2.01
N GLN A 103 10.61 -13.11 -2.07
CA GLN A 103 11.11 -13.86 -3.22
C GLN A 103 10.25 -13.61 -4.46
N ASP A 104 8.92 -13.71 -4.33
CA ASP A 104 7.98 -13.47 -5.42
C ASP A 104 8.10 -12.02 -5.94
N PHE A 105 8.24 -11.06 -5.02
CA PHE A 105 8.45 -9.66 -5.36
C PHE A 105 9.72 -9.44 -6.20
N VAL A 106 10.82 -10.11 -5.85
CA VAL A 106 12.10 -9.95 -6.57
C VAL A 106 12.04 -10.61 -7.94
N GLN A 107 11.36 -11.75 -8.05
CA GLN A 107 11.21 -12.50 -9.32
C GLN A 107 10.22 -11.85 -10.29
N ASP A 108 9.31 -11.02 -9.81
CA ASP A 108 8.34 -10.32 -10.64
C ASP A 108 9.06 -9.33 -11.59
N PRO A 109 8.90 -9.45 -12.92
CA PRO A 109 9.55 -8.59 -13.88
C PRO A 109 8.93 -7.17 -13.97
N ASN A 110 7.73 -6.97 -13.41
CA ASN A 110 7.06 -5.68 -13.47
C ASN A 110 7.87 -4.61 -12.73
N THR A 111 7.98 -3.44 -13.33
CA THR A 111 8.68 -2.29 -12.73
C THR A 111 7.80 -1.54 -11.72
N ASP A 112 6.50 -1.40 -12.01
CA ASP A 112 5.52 -0.82 -11.10
C ASP A 112 4.89 -1.92 -10.24
N LYS A 113 5.64 -2.36 -9.22
CA LYS A 113 5.21 -3.38 -8.24
C LYS A 113 5.35 -2.86 -6.83
N ARG A 114 4.48 -3.37 -5.93
CA ARG A 114 4.44 -2.97 -4.52
C ARG A 114 4.07 -4.14 -3.62
N ALA A 115 4.79 -4.27 -2.52
CA ALA A 115 4.36 -5.14 -1.43
C ALA A 115 3.41 -4.38 -0.49
N LEU A 116 2.28 -5.00 -0.13
CA LEU A 116 1.22 -4.40 0.69
C LEU A 116 0.94 -5.25 1.92
N THR A 117 0.70 -4.59 3.04
CA THR A 117 0.20 -5.21 4.27
C THR A 117 -0.57 -4.20 5.09
N HIS A 118 -1.20 -4.60 6.20
CA HIS A 118 -1.93 -3.67 7.07
C HIS A 118 -1.10 -3.13 8.23
N SER A 119 -0.05 -3.83 8.66
CA SER A 119 0.72 -3.47 9.85
C SER A 119 2.06 -2.81 9.49
N ARG A 120 2.47 -1.79 10.27
CA ARG A 120 3.78 -1.14 10.11
C ARG A 120 4.95 -2.07 10.40
N ALA A 121 4.76 -3.03 11.33
CA ALA A 121 5.78 -4.02 11.65
C ALA A 121 6.04 -4.96 10.47
N ASP A 122 4.97 -5.39 9.76
CA ASP A 122 5.11 -6.18 8.55
C ASP A 122 5.72 -5.39 7.39
N VAL A 123 5.41 -4.10 7.28
CA VAL A 123 6.04 -3.21 6.28
C VAL A 123 7.55 -3.17 6.48
N ALA A 124 8.03 -3.01 7.72
CA ALA A 124 9.45 -3.02 8.02
C ALA A 124 10.08 -4.37 7.64
N ALA A 125 9.50 -5.47 8.13
CA ALA A 125 10.02 -6.83 7.86
C ALA A 125 10.04 -7.18 6.36
N LEU A 126 9.02 -6.76 5.60
CA LEU A 126 8.97 -6.97 4.15
C LEU A 126 10.02 -6.13 3.42
N ASN A 127 10.23 -4.86 3.81
CA ASN A 127 11.27 -4.03 3.21
C ASN A 127 12.65 -4.63 3.43
N ASP A 128 12.95 -5.12 4.64
CA ASP A 128 14.22 -5.75 4.97
C ASP A 128 14.42 -7.06 4.18
N ALA A 129 13.40 -7.91 4.11
CA ALA A 129 13.46 -9.17 3.38
C ALA A 129 13.62 -8.95 1.86
N ILE A 130 12.86 -8.04 1.26
CA ILE A 130 12.96 -7.71 -0.16
C ILE A 130 14.35 -7.16 -0.47
N ARG A 131 14.87 -6.26 0.37
CA ARG A 131 16.18 -5.67 0.21
C ARG A 131 17.30 -6.72 0.26
N ALA A 132 17.23 -7.64 1.22
CA ALA A 132 18.19 -8.74 1.32
C ALA A 132 18.14 -9.66 0.09
N LYS A 133 16.95 -10.01 -0.42
CA LYS A 133 16.80 -10.80 -1.64
C LYS A 133 17.32 -10.08 -2.90
N LEU A 134 17.08 -8.77 -3.01
CA LEU A 134 17.60 -7.96 -4.10
C LEU A 134 19.14 -7.93 -4.11
N ASP A 135 19.80 -7.90 -2.95
CA ASP A 135 21.26 -7.91 -2.87
C ASP A 135 21.85 -9.25 -3.32
N VAL A 136 21.17 -10.36 -2.98
CA VAL A 136 21.57 -11.69 -3.45
C VAL A 136 21.36 -11.83 -4.97
N ALA A 137 20.23 -11.31 -5.48
CA ALA A 137 19.89 -11.38 -6.90
C ALA A 137 20.80 -10.47 -7.77
N ASN A 138 21.26 -9.35 -7.23
CA ASN A 138 22.11 -8.40 -7.92
C ASN A 138 23.20 -7.82 -6.97
N PRO A 139 24.34 -8.49 -6.81
CA PRO A 139 25.44 -8.01 -5.95
C PRO A 139 26.00 -6.62 -6.34
N ALA A 140 25.86 -6.21 -7.60
CA ALA A 140 26.30 -4.89 -8.06
C ALA A 140 25.61 -3.73 -7.34
N ARG A 141 24.46 -3.98 -6.68
CA ARG A 141 23.79 -3.00 -5.83
C ARG A 141 24.64 -2.51 -4.65
N LEU A 142 25.65 -3.30 -4.27
CA LEU A 142 26.57 -3.00 -3.16
C LEU A 142 27.82 -2.23 -3.62
N GLU A 143 27.98 -2.00 -4.93
CA GLU A 143 29.12 -1.24 -5.48
C GLU A 143 29.14 0.22 -4.95
N GLY A 144 30.32 0.76 -4.77
CA GLY A 144 30.53 2.12 -4.24
C GLY A 144 30.23 2.25 -2.72
N ARG A 145 29.97 1.16 -2.05
CA ARG A 145 29.85 1.11 -0.61
C ARG A 145 31.26 1.01 0.00
N GLY A 146 31.67 2.01 0.80
CA GLY A 146 32.90 1.90 1.56
C GLY A 146 32.85 0.74 2.57
N ASP A 147 34.02 0.30 3.06
CA ASP A 147 34.13 -0.78 4.07
C ASP A 147 33.54 -0.40 5.45
N GLU A 148 33.08 0.82 5.63
CA GLU A 148 32.45 1.27 6.86
C GLU A 148 31.12 0.57 7.09
N GLN A 149 30.91 0.09 8.33
CA GLN A 149 29.62 -0.40 8.80
C GLN A 149 28.62 0.76 8.72
N ALA A 150 27.86 0.78 7.63
CA ALA A 150 26.83 1.79 7.42
C ALA A 150 25.80 1.69 8.55
N VAL A 151 25.57 2.78 9.25
CA VAL A 151 24.51 2.87 10.25
C VAL A 151 23.17 2.72 9.54
N ALA A 152 22.35 1.79 10.00
CA ALA A 152 21.02 1.56 9.43
C ALA A 152 20.22 2.88 9.43
N GLY A 153 19.60 3.20 8.28
CA GLY A 153 18.86 4.44 8.09
C GLY A 153 19.69 5.66 7.69
N SER A 154 21.03 5.53 7.61
CA SER A 154 21.88 6.58 7.06
C SER A 154 21.94 6.54 5.53
N ILE A 155 22.37 7.65 4.89
CA ILE A 155 22.63 7.68 3.44
C ILE A 155 23.67 6.61 3.05
N ALA A 156 24.63 6.34 3.93
CA ALA A 156 25.64 5.31 3.73
C ALA A 156 25.07 3.88 3.65
N ASP A 157 23.88 3.63 4.19
CA ASP A 157 23.18 2.33 4.08
C ASP A 157 22.44 2.14 2.74
N LEU A 158 22.16 3.20 2.00
CA LEU A 158 21.44 3.12 0.73
C LEU A 158 22.23 2.34 -0.33
N ARG A 159 21.55 1.56 -1.15
CA ARG A 159 22.08 0.69 -2.20
C ARG A 159 21.46 1.05 -3.55
N ILE A 160 22.17 0.84 -4.64
CA ILE A 160 21.65 1.09 -5.98
C ILE A 160 20.32 0.34 -6.16
N GLY A 161 19.30 1.02 -6.66
CA GLY A 161 17.94 0.50 -6.82
C GLY A 161 17.13 0.42 -5.53
N ASP A 162 17.62 0.94 -4.39
CA ASP A 162 16.76 1.10 -3.21
C ASP A 162 15.65 2.10 -3.52
N ARG A 163 14.44 1.72 -3.15
CA ARG A 163 13.27 2.60 -3.17
C ARG A 163 13.06 3.15 -1.78
N ILE A 164 13.01 4.46 -1.68
CA ILE A 164 12.82 5.15 -0.41
C ILE A 164 11.66 6.14 -0.50
N VAL A 165 11.10 6.45 0.65
CA VAL A 165 10.04 7.45 0.81
C VAL A 165 10.44 8.38 1.93
N LEU A 166 10.45 9.68 1.67
CA LEU A 166 10.79 10.68 2.67
C LEU A 166 9.80 10.65 3.83
N SER A 167 10.32 10.59 5.05
CA SER A 167 9.51 10.64 6.28
C SER A 167 9.10 12.08 6.61
N GLU A 168 9.95 13.04 6.28
CA GLU A 168 9.75 14.46 6.55
C GLU A 168 9.94 15.34 5.30
N HIS A 169 9.65 16.62 5.43
CA HIS A 169 9.97 17.60 4.39
C HIS A 169 11.47 17.84 4.32
N TYR A 170 12.02 17.82 3.12
CA TYR A 170 13.44 18.05 2.91
C TYR A 170 13.66 19.25 1.95
N GLN A 171 14.59 20.13 2.30
CA GLN A 171 14.95 21.31 1.50
C GLN A 171 16.40 21.18 1.03
N MET A 172 16.63 21.22 -0.28
CA MET A 172 17.96 21.21 -0.85
C MET A 172 18.02 22.11 -2.08
N GLU A 173 19.04 22.98 -2.15
CA GLU A 173 19.41 23.80 -3.32
C GLU A 173 18.19 24.45 -4.04
N GLY A 174 17.25 25.00 -3.24
CA GLY A 174 16.04 25.64 -3.78
C GLY A 174 14.88 24.71 -4.11
N THR A 175 15.06 23.40 -4.02
CA THR A 175 14.00 22.40 -4.22
C THR A 175 13.45 21.93 -2.89
N ARG A 176 12.12 22.04 -2.72
CA ARG A 176 11.42 21.52 -1.53
C ARG A 176 10.76 20.19 -1.86
N LEU A 177 11.27 19.12 -1.25
CA LEU A 177 10.67 17.81 -1.29
C LEU A 177 9.70 17.64 -0.12
N ARG A 178 8.54 17.06 -0.37
CA ARG A 178 7.52 16.85 0.66
C ARG A 178 7.68 15.48 1.31
N ALA A 179 7.28 15.37 2.57
CA ALA A 179 7.07 14.06 3.19
C ALA A 179 6.17 13.19 2.30
N GLY A 180 6.50 11.90 2.16
CA GLY A 180 5.82 10.99 1.26
C GLY A 180 6.34 10.98 -0.19
N THR A 181 7.30 11.85 -0.55
CA THR A 181 7.96 11.79 -1.86
C THR A 181 8.74 10.49 -2.00
N ALA A 182 8.46 9.75 -3.09
CA ALA A 182 9.16 8.51 -3.42
C ALA A 182 10.37 8.80 -4.29
N LEU A 183 11.50 8.19 -3.94
CA LEU A 183 12.78 8.33 -4.61
C LEU A 183 13.40 6.94 -4.82
N GLU A 184 14.25 6.81 -5.83
CA GLU A 184 15.02 5.59 -6.11
C GLU A 184 16.50 5.92 -6.19
N VAL A 185 17.35 5.08 -5.61
CA VAL A 185 18.80 5.23 -5.69
C VAL A 185 19.25 4.82 -7.09
N GLU A 186 19.60 5.78 -7.92
CA GLU A 186 20.04 5.58 -9.31
C GLU A 186 21.51 5.19 -9.38
N ARG A 187 22.35 5.87 -8.62
CA ARG A 187 23.80 5.66 -8.57
C ARG A 187 24.33 5.89 -7.17
N ARG A 188 25.46 5.26 -6.88
CA ARG A 188 26.22 5.43 -5.66
C ARG A 188 27.72 5.53 -5.99
N ASP A 189 28.43 6.38 -5.23
CA ASP A 189 29.88 6.47 -5.19
C ASP A 189 30.35 6.61 -3.71
N GLU A 190 31.66 6.68 -3.48
CA GLU A 190 32.21 6.86 -2.14
C GLU A 190 31.77 8.16 -1.44
N ALA A 191 31.41 9.18 -2.21
CA ALA A 191 30.97 10.48 -1.69
C ALA A 191 29.48 10.51 -1.30
N GLY A 192 28.65 9.64 -1.90
CA GLY A 192 27.22 9.64 -1.60
C GLY A 192 26.36 8.91 -2.62
N VAL A 193 25.13 9.36 -2.76
CA VAL A 193 24.12 8.75 -3.65
C VAL A 193 23.47 9.79 -4.56
N VAL A 194 23.05 9.34 -5.73
CA VAL A 194 22.17 10.09 -6.63
C VAL A 194 20.79 9.42 -6.57
N LEU A 195 19.80 10.18 -6.14
CA LEU A 195 18.41 9.77 -6.06
C LEU A 195 17.64 10.27 -7.28
N ARG A 196 16.83 9.41 -7.85
CA ARG A 196 15.91 9.72 -8.94
C ARG A 196 14.49 9.89 -8.42
N MET A 197 13.82 10.96 -8.81
CA MET A 197 12.41 11.23 -8.56
C MET A 197 11.65 11.21 -9.89
N GLY A 198 10.60 10.40 -9.98
CA GLY A 198 9.84 10.24 -11.22
C GLY A 198 10.45 9.22 -12.18
N ALA A 199 9.93 9.16 -13.39
CA ALA A 199 10.33 8.22 -14.42
C ALA A 199 10.41 8.92 -15.80
N GLY A 200 11.13 8.30 -16.75
CA GLY A 200 11.27 8.82 -18.11
C GLY A 200 12.08 10.11 -18.20
N GLU A 201 11.79 10.91 -19.22
CA GLU A 201 12.54 12.13 -19.53
C GLU A 201 12.30 13.27 -18.52
N GLU A 202 11.22 13.21 -17.76
CA GLU A 202 10.89 14.20 -16.71
C GLU A 202 11.51 13.85 -15.34
N ALA A 203 12.33 12.81 -15.25
CA ALA A 203 12.97 12.42 -14.02
C ALA A 203 13.89 13.52 -13.49
N GLN A 204 13.76 13.83 -12.20
CA GLN A 204 14.65 14.76 -11.49
C GLN A 204 15.65 13.96 -10.66
N TYR A 205 16.87 14.52 -10.54
CA TYR A 205 17.96 13.88 -9.82
C TYR A 205 18.42 14.75 -8.65
N LEU A 206 18.63 14.10 -7.51
CA LEU A 206 19.07 14.71 -6.27
C LEU A 206 20.38 14.05 -5.84
N LYS A 207 21.45 14.81 -5.66
CA LYS A 207 22.73 14.29 -5.15
C LYS A 207 22.82 14.53 -3.66
N LEU A 208 23.01 13.47 -2.88
CA LEU A 208 23.24 13.52 -1.42
C LEU A 208 24.62 12.98 -1.10
N THR A 209 25.34 13.69 -0.21
CA THR A 209 26.60 13.21 0.35
C THR A 209 26.36 12.30 1.55
N ASN A 210 27.30 11.40 1.85
CA ASN A 210 27.20 10.49 3.00
C ASN A 210 27.08 11.22 4.36
N GLY A 211 27.55 12.45 4.44
CA GLY A 211 27.46 13.28 5.66
C GLY A 211 26.25 14.21 5.71
N ALA A 212 25.31 14.13 4.78
CA ALA A 212 24.11 14.95 4.85
C ALA A 212 23.29 14.56 6.09
N SER A 213 23.10 15.53 6.98
CA SER A 213 22.21 15.42 8.13
C SER A 213 20.76 15.71 7.73
N ASP A 214 19.82 15.28 8.56
CA ASP A 214 18.40 15.60 8.46
C ASP A 214 17.66 14.99 7.24
N PHE A 215 18.25 13.96 6.58
CA PHE A 215 17.59 13.20 5.53
C PHE A 215 16.95 11.95 6.12
N ASP A 216 15.69 12.07 6.55
CA ASP A 216 14.94 10.95 7.13
C ASP A 216 14.08 10.28 6.07
N TYR A 217 14.21 8.96 5.97
CA TYR A 217 13.52 8.14 4.99
C TYR A 217 13.13 6.76 5.54
N ARG A 218 12.23 6.11 4.85
CA ARG A 218 11.91 4.70 5.02
C ARG A 218 12.00 3.99 3.68
N PHE A 219 12.29 2.69 3.70
CA PHE A 219 12.24 1.90 2.46
C PHE A 219 10.82 1.82 1.92
N GLY A 220 10.70 1.82 0.59
CA GLY A 220 9.45 1.96 -0.12
C GLY A 220 9.11 0.78 -1.03
N PHE A 221 9.73 -0.39 -0.86
CA PHE A 221 9.33 -1.62 -1.56
C PHE A 221 7.97 -2.10 -1.05
N ALA A 222 7.81 -2.08 0.27
CA ALA A 222 6.56 -2.38 0.96
C ALA A 222 5.96 -1.13 1.61
N THR A 223 4.62 -1.11 1.71
CA THR A 223 3.87 -0.06 2.39
C THR A 223 2.56 -0.61 2.95
N THR A 224 1.89 0.17 3.78
CA THR A 224 0.55 -0.20 4.23
C THR A 224 -0.46 -0.02 3.08
N VAL A 225 -1.50 -0.87 3.07
CA VAL A 225 -2.65 -0.69 2.16
C VAL A 225 -3.20 0.73 2.26
N HIS A 226 -3.28 1.27 3.48
CA HIS A 226 -3.71 2.65 3.72
C HIS A 226 -2.85 3.69 2.99
N GLY A 227 -1.52 3.53 3.04
CA GLY A 227 -0.57 4.43 2.36
C GLY A 227 -0.59 4.32 0.82
N SER A 228 -1.20 3.26 0.28
CA SER A 228 -1.35 3.05 -1.17
C SER A 228 -2.75 3.38 -1.70
N LYS A 229 -3.67 3.78 -0.83
CA LYS A 229 -5.05 4.08 -1.23
C LYS A 229 -5.11 5.09 -2.38
N GLY A 230 -5.94 4.79 -3.39
CA GLY A 230 -6.12 5.64 -4.57
C GLY A 230 -5.08 5.46 -5.68
N ARG A 231 -4.04 4.63 -5.46
CA ARG A 231 -3.07 4.29 -6.50
C ARG A 231 -3.59 3.18 -7.40
N THR A 232 -3.00 3.06 -8.58
CA THR A 232 -3.08 1.87 -9.44
C THR A 232 -1.66 1.35 -9.61
N ILE A 233 -1.45 0.06 -9.40
CA ILE A 233 -0.14 -0.59 -9.34
C ILE A 233 -0.19 -1.77 -10.31
N ASP A 234 0.81 -1.96 -11.16
CA ASP A 234 0.76 -3.06 -12.13
C ASP A 234 0.75 -4.41 -11.41
N SER A 235 1.64 -4.61 -10.47
CA SER A 235 1.73 -5.87 -9.71
C SER A 235 1.67 -5.64 -8.20
N VAL A 236 0.72 -6.28 -7.53
CA VAL A 236 0.51 -6.21 -6.08
C VAL A 236 0.88 -7.54 -5.43
N HIS A 237 1.84 -7.48 -4.49
CA HIS A 237 2.22 -8.58 -3.61
C HIS A 237 1.70 -8.29 -2.21
N MET A 238 0.70 -9.00 -1.74
CA MET A 238 0.01 -8.68 -0.48
C MET A 238 0.28 -9.72 0.59
N LEU A 239 0.79 -9.30 1.75
CA LEU A 239 0.83 -10.13 2.94
C LEU A 239 -0.48 -9.93 3.73
N ALA A 240 -1.35 -10.92 3.66
CA ALA A 240 -2.64 -10.91 4.36
C ALA A 240 -2.53 -11.68 5.68
N THR A 241 -2.50 -10.97 6.80
CA THR A 241 -2.32 -11.55 8.14
C THR A 241 -3.59 -11.47 8.99
N PRO A 242 -3.74 -12.32 10.01
CA PRO A 242 -4.85 -12.23 10.95
C PRO A 242 -4.97 -10.81 11.54
N GLY A 243 -6.20 -10.33 11.67
CA GLY A 243 -6.50 -8.96 12.11
C GLY A 243 -6.62 -7.93 10.98
N MET A 244 -6.33 -8.32 9.74
CA MET A 244 -6.70 -7.52 8.58
C MET A 244 -8.23 -7.54 8.41
N SER A 245 -8.83 -6.38 8.18
CA SER A 245 -10.26 -6.29 7.92
C SER A 245 -10.61 -6.51 6.46
N ARG A 246 -11.89 -6.81 6.19
CA ARG A 246 -12.42 -6.96 4.82
C ARG A 246 -12.15 -5.75 3.96
N GLY A 247 -12.39 -4.54 4.44
CA GLY A 247 -12.20 -3.32 3.67
C GLY A 247 -10.73 -3.06 3.35
N VAL A 248 -9.81 -3.36 4.29
CA VAL A 248 -8.37 -3.30 4.02
C VAL A 248 -7.97 -4.33 2.98
N PHE A 249 -8.45 -5.57 3.10
CA PHE A 249 -8.19 -6.65 2.14
C PHE A 249 -8.73 -6.29 0.75
N ASN A 250 -10.01 -5.87 0.65
CA ASN A 250 -10.62 -5.41 -0.60
C ASN A 250 -9.87 -4.23 -1.23
N THR A 251 -9.52 -3.22 -0.41
CA THR A 251 -8.75 -2.09 -0.91
C THR A 251 -7.40 -2.54 -1.48
N GLY A 252 -6.63 -3.34 -0.73
CA GLY A 252 -5.31 -3.80 -1.17
C GLY A 252 -5.35 -4.62 -2.44
N THR A 253 -6.26 -5.60 -2.51
CA THR A 253 -6.45 -6.45 -3.68
C THR A 253 -6.94 -5.67 -4.91
N SER A 254 -7.75 -4.63 -4.72
CA SER A 254 -8.28 -3.80 -5.82
C SER A 254 -7.28 -2.82 -6.44
N LEU A 255 -6.06 -2.68 -5.88
CA LEU A 255 -5.05 -1.75 -6.42
C LEU A 255 -4.31 -2.30 -7.64
N HIS A 256 -4.32 -3.62 -7.87
CA HIS A 256 -3.60 -4.26 -8.97
C HIS A 256 -4.19 -3.90 -10.34
N ARG A 257 -3.34 -3.88 -11.37
CA ARG A 257 -3.74 -3.73 -12.77
C ARG A 257 -3.57 -5.01 -13.55
N THR A 258 -2.44 -5.70 -13.39
CA THR A 258 -2.09 -6.92 -14.14
C THR A 258 -2.00 -8.14 -13.24
N GLU A 259 -1.28 -8.05 -12.13
CA GLU A 259 -0.99 -9.18 -11.27
C GLU A 259 -1.34 -8.93 -9.81
N LEU A 260 -1.85 -9.96 -9.17
CA LEU A 260 -2.16 -9.99 -7.75
C LEU A 260 -1.65 -11.30 -7.14
N ASN A 261 -0.77 -11.19 -6.16
CA ASN A 261 -0.26 -12.30 -5.36
C ASN A 261 -0.56 -12.02 -3.88
N VAL A 262 -1.34 -12.88 -3.24
CA VAL A 262 -1.71 -12.75 -1.83
C VAL A 262 -1.16 -13.93 -1.05
N VAL A 263 -0.19 -13.67 -0.17
CA VAL A 263 0.42 -14.69 0.70
C VAL A 263 -0.19 -14.60 2.09
N LEU A 264 -0.66 -15.75 2.61
CA LEU A 264 -1.24 -15.88 3.94
C LEU A 264 -0.31 -16.71 4.85
N PRO A 265 -0.09 -16.32 6.11
CA PRO A 265 0.67 -17.12 7.08
C PRO A 265 -0.17 -18.30 7.59
N THR A 266 -0.35 -19.27 6.73
CA THR A 266 -1.19 -20.46 6.96
C THR A 266 -0.67 -21.65 6.14
N THR A 267 -1.21 -22.85 6.40
CA THR A 267 -0.94 -24.05 5.59
C THR A 267 -1.86 -24.11 4.38
N PRO A 268 -1.51 -24.87 3.31
CA PRO A 268 -2.32 -24.96 2.09
C PRO A 268 -3.80 -25.33 2.38
N ASP A 269 -4.05 -26.31 3.25
CA ASP A 269 -5.39 -26.78 3.60
C ASP A 269 -6.24 -25.73 4.33
N ASN A 270 -5.64 -24.63 4.77
CA ASN A 270 -6.29 -23.59 5.56
C ASN A 270 -6.39 -22.24 4.85
N VAL A 271 -5.93 -22.10 3.61
CA VAL A 271 -5.91 -20.81 2.87
C VAL A 271 -7.31 -20.22 2.79
N GLU A 272 -8.29 -20.97 2.32
CA GLU A 272 -9.67 -20.49 2.20
C GLU A 272 -10.27 -20.13 3.56
N ARG A 273 -10.02 -20.93 4.61
CA ARG A 273 -10.49 -20.63 5.96
C ARG A 273 -9.87 -19.34 6.51
N ALA A 274 -8.58 -19.13 6.29
CA ALA A 274 -7.89 -17.92 6.72
C ALA A 274 -8.40 -16.68 5.96
N THR A 275 -8.60 -16.79 4.65
CA THR A 275 -9.19 -15.73 3.83
C THR A 275 -10.61 -15.42 4.28
N ARG A 276 -11.44 -16.43 4.50
CA ARG A 276 -12.79 -16.25 5.01
C ARG A 276 -12.81 -15.50 6.35
N ALA A 277 -11.89 -15.80 7.26
CA ALA A 277 -11.78 -15.10 8.54
C ALA A 277 -11.47 -13.61 8.36
N ILE A 278 -10.59 -13.24 7.41
CA ILE A 278 -10.32 -11.85 7.05
C ILE A 278 -11.58 -11.18 6.50
N LEU A 279 -12.29 -11.85 5.58
CA LEU A 279 -13.50 -11.32 4.96
C LEU A 279 -14.66 -11.12 5.97
N GLN A 280 -14.67 -11.89 7.07
CA GLN A 280 -15.65 -11.75 8.16
C GLN A 280 -15.29 -10.63 9.15
N THR A 281 -14.03 -10.13 9.11
CA THR A 281 -13.60 -9.06 10.01
C THR A 281 -14.06 -7.72 9.47
N ASP A 282 -14.96 -7.07 10.20
CA ASP A 282 -15.54 -5.78 9.80
C ASP A 282 -14.59 -4.61 10.11
N ASP A 283 -14.68 -3.55 9.28
CA ASP A 283 -13.92 -2.30 9.41
C ASP A 283 -14.53 -1.32 10.42
N THR A 284 -15.71 -1.62 10.95
CA THR A 284 -16.43 -0.68 11.82
C THR A 284 -15.62 -0.38 13.07
N ALA A 285 -14.85 0.71 13.01
CA ALA A 285 -14.63 1.52 14.19
C ALA A 285 -16.04 1.90 14.69
N ARG A 286 -16.48 1.23 15.75
CA ARG A 286 -17.78 1.53 16.38
C ARG A 286 -17.77 2.99 16.74
N SER A 287 -18.65 3.76 16.11
CA SER A 287 -18.89 5.16 16.43
C SER A 287 -19.36 5.22 17.88
N VAL A 288 -19.06 6.31 18.59
CA VAL A 288 -19.65 6.58 19.93
C VAL A 288 -21.19 6.51 19.89
N LEU A 289 -21.78 6.71 18.71
CA LEU A 289 -23.22 6.59 18.47
C LEU A 289 -23.73 5.14 18.45
N ASP A 290 -22.84 4.15 18.27
CA ASP A 290 -23.18 2.71 18.33
C ASP A 290 -23.24 2.20 19.79
N TYR A 291 -22.68 2.96 20.73
CA TYR A 291 -22.91 2.78 22.16
C TYR A 291 -24.11 3.67 22.51
N GLY A 292 -25.32 3.10 22.39
CA GLY A 292 -26.54 3.81 22.74
C GLY A 292 -26.39 4.46 24.12
N PHE A 293 -26.60 5.77 24.17
CA PHE A 293 -26.87 6.43 25.43
C PHE A 293 -28.28 5.98 25.84
N GLU A 294 -28.37 5.01 26.77
CA GLU A 294 -29.56 4.81 27.58
C GLU A 294 -29.67 5.93 28.61
#